data_105567872b12cb246e98b152e08bbc28
#
_entry.id   105567872b12cb246e98b152e08bbc28
#
_cell.length_a   1.000
_cell.length_b   1.000
_cell.length_c   1.000
_cell.angle_alpha   90.00
_cell.angle_beta   90.00
_cell.angle_gamma   90.00
#
_symmetry.space_group_name_H-M   'P 1'
#
loop_
_entity.id
_entity.type
_entity.pdbx_description
1 polymer ?
#
loop_
_entity_poly.entity_id
_entity_poly.type
_entity_poly.pdbx_seq_one_letter_code
_entity_poly.pdbx_strand_id
1 'polypeptide(L)'
;MMRKFNIEDYKNFRLRIFVIGYSDQGESIVTLFMDEHEHVFYTMVVDCYAKGDMNKTKELLDRFHVEHIDLLCWSHPDKDHSVGVDTLIENFCNDKSYILVPYGIEGRDGDCVKYNEGDKQVIQSIFAHNSRLHKAFKPISCIEEGHLQVTSFDLCPLLDDELHIRLYALSPHAEYIAEARYNYKEKQQYIHKNNFSISLCLDIGNSYFFHYCSDIENRTINHIYPDFFEKATFVKIPHHSSKGSANLLDLLPKDKLISCTTIYKSQGLPDEDVLKQYKVRSSYLHTTGTSDDVNSYGIIEYDFDLFGQHSVDVRLYGNAEVV
;
A
#
# COMPACT_ATOMS: atom_id res chain seq x y z
N MET A 1 -26.01 -3.39 -10.48
CA MET A 1 -25.78 -2.55 -11.68
C MET A 1 -24.92 -1.40 -11.19
N MET A 2 -23.62 -1.37 -11.54
CA MET A 2 -22.73 -0.29 -11.12
C MET A 2 -23.22 1.02 -11.73
N ARG A 3 -23.29 2.09 -10.90
CA ARG A 3 -23.65 3.44 -11.36
C ARG A 3 -22.51 3.91 -12.28
N LYS A 4 -22.81 4.20 -13.55
CA LYS A 4 -21.86 4.93 -14.39
C LYS A 4 -21.85 6.38 -13.90
N PHE A 5 -20.71 6.87 -13.49
CA PHE A 5 -20.54 8.27 -13.14
C PHE A 5 -20.48 9.11 -14.42
N ASN A 6 -21.13 10.25 -14.44
CA ASN A 6 -21.04 11.23 -15.52
C ASN A 6 -19.85 12.17 -15.28
N ILE A 7 -19.33 12.82 -16.33
CA ILE A 7 -18.28 13.85 -16.23
C ILE A 7 -18.59 14.93 -15.18
N GLU A 8 -19.86 15.26 -14.98
CA GLU A 8 -20.27 16.23 -13.95
C GLU A 8 -20.08 15.70 -12.52
N ASP A 9 -20.12 14.39 -12.32
CA ASP A 9 -19.90 13.76 -11.02
C ASP A 9 -18.40 13.84 -10.60
N TYR A 10 -17.48 14.05 -11.57
CA TYR A 10 -16.03 14.12 -11.30
C TYR A 10 -15.55 15.46 -10.74
N LYS A 11 -16.31 16.52 -10.89
CA LYS A 11 -15.93 17.85 -10.37
C LYS A 11 -15.75 17.85 -8.86
N ASN A 12 -16.31 16.86 -8.18
CA ASN A 12 -16.29 16.73 -6.73
C ASN A 12 -15.74 15.37 -6.27
N PHE A 13 -15.02 14.66 -7.15
CA PHE A 13 -14.33 13.43 -6.80
C PHE A 13 -13.25 13.71 -5.75
N ARG A 14 -13.30 12.95 -4.67
CA ARG A 14 -12.34 13.04 -3.57
C ARG A 14 -11.62 11.71 -3.39
N LEU A 15 -10.34 11.81 -3.12
CA LEU A 15 -9.50 10.68 -2.76
C LEU A 15 -9.06 10.83 -1.31
N ARG A 16 -9.54 9.96 -0.42
CA ARG A 16 -9.06 9.94 0.96
C ARG A 16 -8.10 8.80 1.18
N ILE A 17 -6.92 9.12 1.70
CA ILE A 17 -5.88 8.16 2.03
C ILE A 17 -5.66 8.19 3.54
N PHE A 18 -5.77 7.04 4.17
CA PHE A 18 -5.49 6.84 5.59
C PHE A 18 -4.25 5.98 5.73
N VAL A 19 -3.23 6.51 6.39
CA VAL A 19 -2.04 5.74 6.76
C VAL A 19 -2.13 5.44 8.25
N ILE A 20 -2.16 4.16 8.58
CA ILE A 20 -2.42 3.64 9.92
C ILE A 20 -1.19 2.91 10.42
N GLY A 21 -0.74 3.25 11.62
CA GLY A 21 0.34 2.55 12.32
C GLY A 21 0.11 2.54 13.81
N TYR A 22 0.88 1.73 14.51
CA TYR A 22 0.85 1.68 15.97
C TYR A 22 2.19 2.19 16.51
N SER A 23 2.24 2.52 17.79
CA SER A 23 3.41 3.15 18.44
C SER A 23 4.69 2.32 18.40
N ASP A 24 4.59 1.03 18.13
CA ASP A 24 5.72 0.11 18.09
C ASP A 24 6.04 -0.42 16.70
N GLN A 25 5.02 -0.72 15.88
CA GLN A 25 5.15 -1.26 14.53
C GLN A 25 3.79 -1.27 13.83
N GLY A 26 3.78 -1.65 12.57
CA GLY A 26 2.57 -1.93 11.80
C GLY A 26 2.25 -0.88 10.77
N GLU A 27 1.76 -1.37 9.66
CA GLU A 27 1.39 -0.56 8.52
C GLU A 27 0.09 -1.04 7.88
N SER A 28 -0.78 -0.11 7.61
CA SER A 28 -1.95 -0.32 6.76
C SER A 28 -2.29 0.98 6.07
N ILE A 29 -2.68 0.89 4.80
CA ILE A 29 -3.11 2.06 4.04
C ILE A 29 -4.49 1.78 3.45
N VAL A 30 -5.45 2.65 3.78
CA VAL A 30 -6.80 2.60 3.20
C VAL A 30 -6.96 3.78 2.27
N THR A 31 -7.37 3.52 1.04
CA THR A 31 -7.69 4.54 0.05
C THR A 31 -9.15 4.42 -0.34
N LEU A 32 -9.90 5.49 -0.11
CA LEU A 32 -11.33 5.60 -0.41
C LEU A 32 -11.53 6.56 -1.57
N PHE A 33 -12.21 6.09 -2.60
CA PHE A 33 -12.68 6.90 -3.71
C PHE A 33 -14.13 7.30 -3.41
N MET A 34 -14.40 8.59 -3.35
CA MET A 34 -15.66 9.13 -2.84
C MET A 34 -16.28 10.10 -3.84
N ASP A 35 -17.60 10.12 -3.87
CA ASP A 35 -18.37 11.12 -4.61
C ASP A 35 -18.50 12.44 -3.80
N GLU A 36 -19.20 13.42 -4.37
CA GLU A 36 -19.47 14.71 -3.74
C GLU A 36 -20.28 14.64 -2.45
N HIS A 37 -20.99 13.54 -2.24
CA HIS A 37 -21.78 13.29 -1.02
C HIS A 37 -21.05 12.43 0.01
N GLU A 38 -19.76 12.24 -0.18
CA GLU A 38 -18.89 11.37 0.64
C GLU A 38 -19.30 9.89 0.60
N HIS A 39 -20.03 9.43 -0.41
CA HIS A 39 -20.28 8.00 -0.59
C HIS A 39 -19.06 7.33 -1.19
N VAL A 40 -18.59 6.28 -0.53
CA VAL A 40 -17.49 5.46 -1.00
C VAL A 40 -17.97 4.57 -2.15
N PHE A 41 -17.33 4.66 -3.30
CA PHE A 41 -17.67 3.85 -4.47
C PHE A 41 -16.57 2.88 -4.88
N TYR A 42 -15.35 3.06 -4.37
CA TYR A 42 -14.24 2.12 -4.53
C TYR A 42 -13.32 2.18 -3.31
N THR A 43 -12.89 1.02 -2.85
CA THR A 43 -12.03 0.88 -1.68
C THR A 43 -10.80 0.07 -2.02
N MET A 44 -9.62 0.65 -1.82
CA MET A 44 -8.34 -0.05 -1.92
C MET A 44 -7.68 -0.10 -0.54
N VAL A 45 -7.17 -1.27 -0.17
CA VAL A 45 -6.41 -1.45 1.06
C VAL A 45 -5.07 -2.09 0.74
N VAL A 46 -3.99 -1.52 1.28
CA VAL A 46 -2.64 -2.09 1.22
C VAL A 46 -2.24 -2.47 2.63
N ASP A 47 -2.02 -3.76 2.84
CA ASP A 47 -1.62 -4.38 4.09
C ASP A 47 -2.61 -4.17 5.25
N CYS A 48 -2.34 -4.83 6.36
CA CYS A 48 -3.03 -4.62 7.62
C CYS A 48 -2.13 -5.04 8.77
N TYR A 49 -2.17 -4.25 9.83
CA TYR A 49 -1.65 -4.67 11.11
C TYR A 49 -2.70 -4.45 12.19
N ALA A 50 -3.03 -5.53 12.90
CA ALA A 50 -3.89 -5.49 14.07
C ALA A 50 -3.05 -5.77 15.32
N LYS A 51 -3.31 -5.06 16.40
CA LYS A 51 -2.63 -5.23 17.68
C LYS A 51 -3.58 -5.80 18.74
N GLY A 52 -3.46 -7.10 18.97
CA GLY A 52 -4.46 -7.81 19.79
C GLY A 52 -5.85 -7.70 19.18
N ASP A 53 -6.82 -7.27 19.97
CA ASP A 53 -8.20 -7.08 19.50
C ASP A 53 -8.42 -5.75 18.75
N MET A 54 -7.40 -4.88 18.70
CA MET A 54 -7.49 -3.57 18.07
C MET A 54 -7.08 -3.68 16.60
N ASN A 55 -8.05 -3.50 15.70
CA ASN A 55 -7.83 -3.40 14.26
C ASN A 55 -8.39 -2.08 13.74
N LYS A 56 -7.52 -1.05 13.67
CA LYS A 56 -7.91 0.30 13.26
C LYS A 56 -8.31 0.37 11.78
N THR A 57 -7.78 -0.50 10.96
CA THR A 57 -8.19 -0.63 9.55
C THR A 57 -9.64 -1.10 9.46
N LYS A 58 -9.99 -2.15 10.19
CA LYS A 58 -11.38 -2.62 10.26
C LYS A 58 -12.32 -1.57 10.81
N GLU A 59 -11.95 -0.91 11.93
CA GLU A 59 -12.77 0.16 12.52
C GLU A 59 -13.01 1.32 11.53
N LEU A 60 -12.00 1.64 10.72
CA LEU A 60 -12.12 2.67 9.68
C LEU A 60 -13.09 2.26 8.59
N LEU A 61 -12.97 1.04 8.07
CA LEU A 61 -13.87 0.51 7.04
C LEU A 61 -15.33 0.47 7.53
N ASP A 62 -15.54 0.03 8.77
CA ASP A 62 -16.86 0.05 9.41
C ASP A 62 -17.42 1.48 9.54
N ARG A 63 -16.58 2.45 9.94
CA ARG A 63 -16.96 3.87 10.07
C ARG A 63 -17.43 4.49 8.75
N PHE A 64 -16.82 4.12 7.64
CA PHE A 64 -17.19 4.59 6.31
C PHE A 64 -18.23 3.69 5.63
N HIS A 65 -18.80 2.74 6.36
CA HIS A 65 -19.83 1.82 5.85
C HIS A 65 -19.39 1.09 4.58
N VAL A 66 -18.10 0.71 4.52
CA VAL A 66 -17.55 -0.02 3.39
C VAL A 66 -18.17 -1.42 3.36
N GLU A 67 -18.94 -1.73 2.32
CA GLU A 67 -19.58 -3.04 2.18
C GLU A 67 -18.58 -4.13 1.74
N HIS A 68 -17.59 -3.76 0.92
CA HIS A 68 -16.52 -4.66 0.50
C HIS A 68 -15.27 -3.87 0.08
N ILE A 69 -14.13 -4.51 0.18
CA ILE A 69 -12.87 -4.04 -0.37
C ILE A 69 -12.82 -4.46 -1.85
N ASP A 70 -12.69 -3.48 -2.76
CA ASP A 70 -12.56 -3.76 -4.18
C ASP A 70 -11.18 -4.33 -4.51
N LEU A 71 -10.12 -3.77 -3.89
CA LEU A 71 -8.76 -4.23 -4.04
C LEU A 71 -8.05 -4.31 -2.70
N LEU A 72 -7.64 -5.50 -2.31
CA LEU A 72 -6.75 -5.77 -1.19
C LEU A 72 -5.38 -6.16 -1.71
N CYS A 73 -4.35 -5.43 -1.33
CA CYS A 73 -2.96 -5.77 -1.62
C CYS A 73 -2.28 -6.23 -0.33
N TRP A 74 -1.86 -7.48 -0.27
CA TRP A 74 -0.90 -7.96 0.72
C TRP A 74 0.48 -7.83 0.10
N SER A 75 1.22 -6.79 0.50
CA SER A 75 2.43 -6.37 -0.19
C SER A 75 3.57 -7.36 -0.06
N HIS A 76 3.79 -7.92 1.14
CA HIS A 76 4.80 -8.94 1.40
C HIS A 76 4.55 -9.64 2.75
N PRO A 77 5.12 -10.84 2.94
CA PRO A 77 4.90 -11.63 4.14
C PRO A 77 5.80 -11.17 5.30
N ASP A 78 5.49 -10.02 5.88
CA ASP A 78 6.09 -9.63 7.17
C ASP A 78 5.00 -9.34 8.21
N LYS A 79 5.35 -9.48 9.48
CA LYS A 79 4.40 -9.48 10.58
C LYS A 79 3.59 -8.18 10.64
N ASP A 80 4.25 -7.06 10.49
CA ASP A 80 3.67 -5.72 10.58
C ASP A 80 2.89 -5.30 9.33
N HIS A 81 2.85 -6.16 8.31
CA HIS A 81 2.04 -6.04 7.10
C HIS A 81 0.99 -7.15 6.95
N SER A 82 1.03 -8.17 7.81
CA SER A 82 0.22 -9.38 7.65
C SER A 82 -0.88 -9.54 8.68
N VAL A 83 -0.62 -9.18 9.96
CA VAL A 83 -1.53 -9.47 11.06
C VAL A 83 -2.83 -8.67 10.91
N GLY A 84 -3.94 -9.35 10.65
CA GLY A 84 -5.26 -8.75 10.45
C GLY A 84 -5.72 -8.71 8.99
N VAL A 85 -4.84 -9.01 8.02
CA VAL A 85 -5.24 -9.16 6.60
C VAL A 85 -6.25 -10.28 6.42
N ASP A 86 -6.08 -11.39 7.12
CA ASP A 86 -7.03 -12.50 7.19
C ASP A 86 -8.43 -12.03 7.63
N THR A 87 -8.48 -11.20 8.66
CA THR A 87 -9.72 -10.59 9.15
C THR A 87 -10.38 -9.70 8.08
N LEU A 88 -9.60 -8.95 7.31
CA LEU A 88 -10.13 -8.13 6.22
C LEU A 88 -10.68 -9.02 5.10
N ILE A 89 -9.99 -10.10 4.73
CA ILE A 89 -10.45 -11.05 3.73
C ILE A 89 -11.79 -11.66 4.13
N GLU A 90 -11.92 -12.08 5.38
CA GLU A 90 -13.11 -12.75 5.87
C GLU A 90 -14.33 -11.82 5.98
N ASN A 91 -14.12 -10.57 6.39
CA ASN A 91 -15.22 -9.64 6.67
C ASN A 91 -15.58 -8.73 5.49
N PHE A 92 -14.60 -8.39 4.63
CA PHE A 92 -14.80 -7.37 3.59
C PHE A 92 -14.52 -7.85 2.17
N CYS A 93 -13.94 -9.05 1.94
CA CYS A 93 -13.73 -9.54 0.59
C CYS A 93 -14.88 -10.45 0.13
N ASN A 94 -15.35 -10.22 -1.07
CA ASN A 94 -16.41 -11.01 -1.70
C ASN A 94 -16.05 -11.37 -3.17
N ASP A 95 -17.03 -11.74 -3.96
CA ASP A 95 -16.84 -12.14 -5.37
C ASP A 95 -16.47 -10.99 -6.32
N LYS A 96 -16.51 -9.74 -5.84
CA LYS A 96 -16.09 -8.55 -6.58
C LYS A 96 -14.67 -8.10 -6.19
N SER A 97 -14.14 -8.61 -5.08
CA SER A 97 -12.85 -8.22 -4.54
C SER A 97 -11.70 -8.85 -5.30
N TYR A 98 -10.64 -8.08 -5.49
CA TYR A 98 -9.36 -8.57 -5.98
C TYR A 98 -8.34 -8.59 -4.85
N ILE A 99 -7.58 -9.69 -4.76
CA ILE A 99 -6.51 -9.82 -3.76
C ILE A 99 -5.19 -9.94 -4.50
N LEU A 100 -4.33 -8.93 -4.32
CA LEU A 100 -2.96 -8.93 -4.85
C LEU A 100 -2.03 -9.55 -3.83
N VAL A 101 -1.19 -10.46 -4.30
CA VAL A 101 -0.15 -11.09 -3.49
C VAL A 101 1.16 -11.14 -4.27
N PRO A 102 2.32 -11.09 -3.61
CA PRO A 102 3.60 -11.14 -4.31
C PRO A 102 3.75 -12.45 -5.08
N TYR A 103 4.24 -12.38 -6.29
CA TYR A 103 4.56 -13.57 -7.06
C TYR A 103 5.66 -14.38 -6.37
N GLY A 104 5.46 -15.69 -6.29
CA GLY A 104 6.40 -16.59 -5.63
C GLY A 104 6.13 -16.82 -4.15
N ILE A 105 5.11 -16.21 -3.60
CA ILE A 105 4.60 -16.42 -2.25
C ILE A 105 3.37 -17.30 -2.37
N GLU A 106 3.53 -18.61 -2.22
CA GLU A 106 2.45 -19.59 -2.45
C GLU A 106 2.05 -20.36 -1.17
N GLY A 107 2.79 -20.17 -0.08
CA GLY A 107 2.54 -20.86 1.19
C GLY A 107 2.82 -22.36 1.14
N ARG A 108 3.63 -22.80 0.19
CA ARG A 108 3.97 -24.22 -0.01
C ARG A 108 5.34 -24.57 0.59
N ASP A 109 5.53 -25.85 0.87
CA ASP A 109 6.86 -26.37 1.18
C ASP A 109 7.79 -26.12 -0.02
N GLY A 110 8.90 -25.42 0.23
CA GLY A 110 9.86 -25.06 -0.81
C GLY A 110 9.81 -23.59 -1.25
N ASP A 111 8.91 -22.79 -0.67
CA ASP A 111 8.97 -21.35 -0.83
C ASP A 111 10.29 -20.79 -0.27
N CYS A 112 10.87 -19.85 -1.00
CA CYS A 112 12.15 -19.25 -0.64
C CYS A 112 12.05 -18.22 0.50
N VAL A 113 10.88 -18.11 1.13
CA VAL A 113 10.56 -17.18 2.22
C VAL A 113 10.21 -17.98 3.49
N LYS A 114 10.65 -17.48 4.63
CA LYS A 114 10.28 -18.04 5.93
C LYS A 114 9.04 -17.31 6.46
N TYR A 115 7.90 -18.03 6.53
CA TYR A 115 6.64 -17.48 7.02
C TYR A 115 6.55 -17.47 8.56
N ASN A 116 5.99 -16.40 9.11
CA ASN A 116 5.50 -16.37 10.50
C ASN A 116 4.02 -16.85 10.57
N GLU A 117 3.44 -16.92 11.76
CA GLU A 117 2.07 -17.40 11.91
C GLU A 117 1.04 -16.46 11.27
N GLY A 118 1.24 -15.13 11.33
CA GLY A 118 0.37 -14.17 10.66
C GLY A 118 0.39 -14.36 9.15
N ASP A 119 1.56 -14.55 8.54
CA ASP A 119 1.70 -14.82 7.10
C ASP A 119 0.93 -16.07 6.70
N LYS A 120 1.03 -17.15 7.52
CA LYS A 120 0.32 -18.41 7.26
C LYS A 120 -1.21 -18.23 7.34
N GLN A 121 -1.70 -17.44 8.30
CA GLN A 121 -3.12 -17.12 8.40
C GLN A 121 -3.64 -16.39 7.17
N VAL A 122 -2.90 -15.39 6.69
CA VAL A 122 -3.24 -14.69 5.43
C VAL A 122 -3.33 -15.67 4.26
N ILE A 123 -2.32 -16.51 4.08
CA ILE A 123 -2.30 -17.51 3.01
C ILE A 123 -3.49 -18.45 3.10
N GLN A 124 -3.80 -18.95 4.30
CA GLN A 124 -4.96 -19.82 4.52
C GLN A 124 -6.28 -19.12 4.17
N SER A 125 -6.45 -17.87 4.59
CA SER A 125 -7.65 -17.07 4.28
C SER A 125 -7.79 -16.81 2.78
N ILE A 126 -6.68 -16.53 2.06
CA ILE A 126 -6.68 -16.39 0.59
C ILE A 126 -7.14 -17.69 -0.08
N PHE A 127 -6.61 -18.84 0.32
CA PHE A 127 -7.04 -20.13 -0.24
C PHE A 127 -8.50 -20.44 0.07
N ALA A 128 -8.94 -20.18 1.31
CA ALA A 128 -10.33 -20.38 1.70
C ALA A 128 -11.27 -19.46 0.90
N HIS A 129 -10.91 -18.20 0.71
CA HIS A 129 -11.64 -17.23 -0.11
C HIS A 129 -11.75 -17.70 -1.56
N ASN A 130 -10.63 -18.08 -2.19
CA ASN A 130 -10.60 -18.57 -3.56
C ASN A 130 -11.44 -19.84 -3.75
N SER A 131 -11.34 -20.79 -2.82
CA SER A 131 -12.13 -22.00 -2.85
C SER A 131 -13.62 -21.72 -2.75
N ARG A 132 -14.03 -20.83 -1.85
CA ARG A 132 -15.42 -20.43 -1.64
C ARG A 132 -16.02 -19.69 -2.84
N LEU A 133 -15.24 -18.81 -3.47
CA LEU A 133 -15.71 -17.94 -4.53
C LEU A 133 -15.32 -18.41 -5.94
N HIS A 134 -14.62 -19.52 -6.05
CA HIS A 134 -14.08 -20.04 -7.32
C HIS A 134 -13.20 -19.00 -8.06
N LYS A 135 -12.53 -18.13 -7.32
CA LYS A 135 -11.61 -17.13 -7.85
C LYS A 135 -10.18 -17.45 -7.48
N ALA A 136 -9.27 -17.19 -8.40
CA ALA A 136 -7.85 -17.26 -8.13
C ALA A 136 -7.35 -15.89 -7.65
N PHE A 137 -6.50 -15.89 -6.62
CA PHE A 137 -5.75 -14.68 -6.27
C PHE A 137 -4.81 -14.28 -7.41
N LYS A 138 -4.48 -13.01 -7.46
CA LYS A 138 -3.65 -12.46 -8.51
C LYS A 138 -2.23 -12.23 -8.04
N PRO A 139 -1.28 -13.10 -8.42
CA PRO A 139 0.13 -12.88 -8.11
C PRO A 139 0.68 -11.71 -8.93
N ILE A 140 1.49 -10.87 -8.30
CA ILE A 140 2.16 -9.76 -8.96
C ILE A 140 3.63 -10.09 -9.18
N SER A 141 4.09 -9.91 -10.42
CA SER A 141 5.50 -9.98 -10.78
C SER A 141 5.76 -8.95 -11.88
N CYS A 142 6.67 -8.04 -11.63
CA CYS A 142 7.15 -7.09 -12.63
C CYS A 142 8.34 -7.68 -13.37
N ILE A 143 8.50 -7.33 -14.63
CA ILE A 143 9.67 -7.67 -15.44
C ILE A 143 10.70 -6.55 -15.37
N GLU A 144 11.98 -6.90 -15.63
CA GLU A 144 13.13 -6.02 -15.44
C GLU A 144 13.05 -4.69 -16.21
N GLU A 145 12.49 -4.72 -17.40
CA GLU A 145 12.38 -3.54 -18.28
C GLU A 145 11.02 -2.86 -18.24
N GLY A 146 10.20 -3.17 -17.25
CA GLY A 146 8.85 -2.66 -17.26
C GLY A 146 8.18 -2.66 -15.89
N HIS A 147 7.03 -2.08 -15.91
CA HIS A 147 6.07 -2.13 -14.84
C HIS A 147 4.90 -3.01 -15.27
N LEU A 148 4.31 -3.70 -14.32
CA LEU A 148 3.06 -4.39 -14.56
C LEU A 148 1.92 -3.40 -14.32
N GLN A 149 1.23 -3.04 -15.40
CA GLN A 149 -0.04 -2.36 -15.22
C GLN A 149 -1.07 -3.36 -14.68
N VAL A 150 -1.66 -3.04 -13.53
CA VAL A 150 -2.71 -3.85 -12.91
C VAL A 150 -4.06 -3.51 -13.56
N THR A 151 -4.13 -3.63 -14.90
CA THR A 151 -5.25 -3.17 -15.73
C THR A 151 -6.51 -3.99 -15.61
N SER A 152 -6.45 -5.18 -15.05
CA SER A 152 -7.69 -5.92 -14.77
C SER A 152 -8.49 -5.32 -13.62
N PHE A 153 -7.93 -4.33 -12.96
CA PHE A 153 -8.62 -3.39 -12.10
C PHE A 153 -8.87 -2.13 -12.88
N ASP A 154 -9.60 -2.29 -13.95
CA ASP A 154 -10.04 -1.17 -14.71
C ASP A 154 -10.98 -0.36 -13.82
N LEU A 155 -10.45 0.65 -13.14
CA LEU A 155 -11.25 1.68 -12.49
C LEU A 155 -12.00 2.50 -13.55
N CYS A 156 -11.58 2.41 -14.81
CA CYS A 156 -12.19 3.10 -15.93
C CYS A 156 -13.63 2.68 -16.24
N PRO A 157 -14.14 1.46 -15.99
CA PRO A 157 -15.57 1.20 -16.13
C PRO A 157 -16.45 1.96 -15.14
N LEU A 158 -15.86 2.44 -14.04
CA LEU A 158 -16.55 3.26 -13.05
C LEU A 158 -16.44 4.74 -13.35
N LEU A 159 -15.40 5.11 -14.05
CA LEU A 159 -14.98 6.45 -14.36
C LEU A 159 -14.83 6.53 -15.89
N ASP A 160 -15.36 7.56 -16.51
CA ASP A 160 -15.31 7.73 -17.96
C ASP A 160 -13.88 7.62 -18.52
N ASP A 161 -13.72 7.10 -19.75
CA ASP A 161 -12.43 6.86 -20.42
C ASP A 161 -11.50 8.09 -20.47
N GLU A 162 -12.03 9.28 -20.26
CA GLU A 162 -11.27 10.52 -20.27
C GLU A 162 -10.44 10.74 -19.00
N LEU A 163 -10.79 10.13 -17.87
CA LEU A 163 -10.10 10.40 -16.60
C LEU A 163 -8.83 9.58 -16.39
N HIS A 164 -8.66 8.47 -17.07
CA HIS A 164 -7.49 7.61 -17.02
C HIS A 164 -6.97 7.35 -15.59
N ILE A 165 -7.74 6.59 -14.78
CA ILE A 165 -7.22 6.09 -13.50
C ILE A 165 -6.56 4.75 -13.73
N ARG A 166 -5.27 4.66 -13.40
CA ARG A 166 -4.45 3.47 -13.60
C ARG A 166 -3.74 3.09 -12.33
N LEU A 167 -3.65 1.80 -12.08
CA LEU A 167 -2.84 1.26 -11.01
C LEU A 167 -1.71 0.42 -11.59
N TYR A 168 -0.48 0.78 -11.25
CA TYR A 168 0.72 0.06 -11.65
C TYR A 168 1.31 -0.65 -10.44
N ALA A 169 1.78 -1.89 -10.65
CA ALA A 169 2.68 -2.54 -9.73
C ALA A 169 4.11 -2.34 -10.24
N LEU A 170 4.96 -1.72 -9.45
CA LEU A 170 6.32 -1.38 -9.79
C LEU A 170 7.33 -2.44 -9.34
N SER A 171 6.92 -3.34 -8.44
CA SER A 171 7.68 -4.47 -7.90
C SER A 171 6.70 -5.57 -7.44
N PRO A 172 7.15 -6.79 -7.14
CA PRO A 172 8.54 -7.27 -7.16
C PRO A 172 9.05 -7.56 -8.58
N HIS A 173 10.38 -7.53 -8.77
CA HIS A 173 11.01 -7.87 -10.03
C HIS A 173 11.16 -9.39 -10.19
N ALA A 174 10.83 -9.91 -11.38
CA ALA A 174 10.88 -11.35 -11.66
C ALA A 174 12.30 -11.94 -11.52
N GLU A 175 13.33 -11.17 -11.82
CA GLU A 175 14.73 -11.56 -11.63
C GLU A 175 15.02 -11.90 -10.17
N TYR A 176 14.59 -11.06 -9.22
CA TYR A 176 14.82 -11.30 -7.79
C TYR A 176 14.10 -12.54 -7.29
N ILE A 177 12.90 -12.78 -7.81
CA ILE A 177 12.15 -13.99 -7.49
C ILE A 177 12.86 -15.22 -8.02
N ALA A 178 13.38 -15.16 -9.25
CA ALA A 178 14.16 -16.25 -9.84
C ALA A 178 15.46 -16.54 -9.07
N GLU A 179 16.21 -15.48 -8.71
CA GLU A 179 17.41 -15.59 -7.87
C GLU A 179 17.09 -16.18 -6.49
N ALA A 180 15.98 -15.74 -5.89
CA ALA A 180 15.49 -16.24 -4.63
C ALA A 180 15.29 -17.74 -4.64
N ARG A 181 14.55 -18.21 -5.62
CA ARG A 181 14.24 -19.63 -5.81
C ARG A 181 15.50 -20.45 -6.07
N TYR A 182 16.42 -19.92 -6.87
CA TYR A 182 17.71 -20.56 -7.11
C TYR A 182 18.53 -20.69 -5.81
N ASN A 183 18.69 -19.61 -5.07
CA ASN A 183 19.47 -19.61 -3.83
C ASN A 183 18.85 -20.53 -2.76
N TYR A 184 17.53 -20.56 -2.66
CA TYR A 184 16.86 -21.48 -1.74
C TYR A 184 17.10 -22.93 -2.14
N LYS A 185 16.89 -23.27 -3.42
CA LYS A 185 17.07 -24.63 -3.95
C LYS A 185 18.49 -25.15 -3.80
N GLU A 186 19.48 -24.34 -4.16
CA GLU A 186 20.88 -24.76 -4.20
C GLU A 186 21.60 -24.60 -2.86
N LYS A 187 21.23 -23.60 -2.06
CA LYS A 187 21.97 -23.22 -0.85
C LYS A 187 21.12 -23.31 0.44
N GLN A 188 19.84 -23.65 0.34
CA GLN A 188 18.87 -23.59 1.44
C GLN A 188 18.85 -22.23 2.15
N GLN A 189 19.11 -21.17 1.39
CA GLN A 189 19.16 -19.80 1.88
C GLN A 189 17.83 -19.10 1.63
N TYR A 190 17.14 -18.73 2.69
CA TYR A 190 15.96 -17.88 2.60
C TYR A 190 16.33 -16.46 2.20
N ILE A 191 15.47 -15.82 1.46
CA ILE A 191 15.65 -14.45 1.02
C ILE A 191 14.90 -13.48 1.95
N HIS A 192 15.39 -12.26 1.96
CA HIS A 192 14.77 -11.16 2.66
C HIS A 192 13.39 -10.87 2.06
N LYS A 193 12.38 -10.81 2.91
CA LYS A 193 10.97 -10.69 2.51
C LYS A 193 10.68 -9.41 1.72
N ASN A 194 11.38 -8.32 2.04
CA ASN A 194 11.24 -7.03 1.37
C ASN A 194 11.51 -7.09 -0.15
N ASN A 195 12.30 -8.07 -0.62
CA ASN A 195 12.51 -8.26 -2.05
C ASN A 195 11.24 -8.73 -2.80
N PHE A 196 10.22 -9.15 -2.07
CA PHE A 196 8.91 -9.53 -2.61
C PHE A 196 7.87 -8.42 -2.48
N SER A 197 8.22 -7.29 -1.84
CA SER A 197 7.27 -6.19 -1.61
C SER A 197 6.67 -5.68 -2.92
N ILE A 198 5.33 -5.65 -2.95
CA ILE A 198 4.58 -4.99 -4.01
C ILE A 198 4.59 -3.49 -3.71
N SER A 199 5.18 -2.71 -4.59
CA SER A 199 5.04 -1.26 -4.61
C SER A 199 4.00 -0.88 -5.65
N LEU A 200 3.03 -0.06 -5.28
CA LEU A 200 1.96 0.38 -6.16
C LEU A 200 2.09 1.87 -6.48
N CYS A 201 1.76 2.22 -7.71
CA CYS A 201 1.58 3.61 -8.14
C CYS A 201 0.17 3.78 -8.71
N LEU A 202 -0.63 4.63 -8.07
CA LEU A 202 -1.94 5.04 -8.56
C LEU A 202 -1.75 6.34 -9.34
N ASP A 203 -2.02 6.28 -10.65
CA ASP A 203 -1.98 7.40 -11.57
C ASP A 203 -3.41 7.87 -11.84
N ILE A 204 -3.68 9.14 -11.58
CA ILE A 204 -4.96 9.78 -11.84
C ILE A 204 -4.77 10.90 -12.87
N GLY A 205 -5.27 10.68 -14.06
CA GLY A 205 -5.29 11.67 -15.14
C GLY A 205 -3.91 12.05 -15.68
N ASN A 206 -2.89 11.22 -15.52
CA ASN A 206 -1.48 11.50 -15.81
C ASN A 206 -0.93 12.76 -15.11
N SER A 207 -1.60 13.20 -14.04
CA SER A 207 -1.30 14.45 -13.32
C SER A 207 -0.99 14.22 -11.85
N TYR A 208 -1.57 13.21 -11.25
CA TYR A 208 -1.42 12.89 -9.83
C TYR A 208 -0.93 11.46 -9.67
N PHE A 209 0.20 11.29 -9.01
CA PHE A 209 0.86 10.01 -8.79
C PHE A 209 0.98 9.73 -7.29
N PHE A 210 0.28 8.69 -6.83
CA PHE A 210 0.25 8.29 -5.42
C PHE A 210 1.02 6.98 -5.27
N HIS A 211 2.10 7.00 -4.50
CA HIS A 211 2.99 5.86 -4.31
C HIS A 211 2.78 5.19 -2.96
N TYR A 212 2.43 3.93 -3.00
CA TYR A 212 2.31 3.03 -1.86
C TYR A 212 3.52 2.08 -1.91
N CYS A 213 4.63 2.52 -1.30
CA CYS A 213 5.93 1.89 -1.55
C CYS A 213 6.16 0.61 -0.74
N SER A 214 5.30 0.28 0.25
CA SER A 214 5.54 -0.85 1.14
C SER A 214 6.99 -0.85 1.67
N ASP A 215 7.68 -2.00 1.69
CA ASP A 215 9.03 -2.13 2.20
C ASP A 215 10.10 -2.38 1.13
N ILE A 216 9.90 -1.78 -0.07
CA ILE A 216 10.94 -1.86 -1.11
C ILE A 216 12.24 -1.21 -0.64
N GLU A 217 13.36 -1.83 -1.01
CA GLU A 217 14.70 -1.36 -0.69
C GLU A 217 15.46 -0.85 -1.92
N ASN A 218 16.61 -0.22 -1.71
CA ASN A 218 17.45 0.38 -2.75
C ASN A 218 17.68 -0.54 -3.95
N ARG A 219 17.84 -1.84 -3.71
CA ARG A 219 17.99 -2.82 -4.77
C ARG A 219 16.78 -2.80 -5.72
N THR A 220 15.57 -2.81 -5.19
CA THR A 220 14.33 -2.75 -5.97
C THR A 220 14.14 -1.38 -6.59
N ILE A 221 14.35 -0.31 -5.81
CA ILE A 221 14.19 1.07 -6.24
C ILE A 221 15.05 1.39 -7.48
N ASN A 222 16.28 0.91 -7.51
CA ASN A 222 17.21 1.16 -8.63
C ASN A 222 16.78 0.51 -9.95
N HIS A 223 15.79 -0.38 -9.95
CA HIS A 223 15.24 -1.04 -11.15
C HIS A 223 13.87 -0.48 -11.57
N ILE A 224 13.32 0.46 -10.81
CA ILE A 224 12.07 1.14 -11.20
C ILE A 224 12.42 2.34 -12.07
N TYR A 225 11.69 2.53 -13.16
CA TYR A 225 11.87 3.69 -14.02
C TYR A 225 11.66 5.00 -13.25
N PRO A 226 12.61 5.94 -13.31
CA PRO A 226 12.52 7.22 -12.60
C PRO A 226 11.25 8.01 -12.89
N ASP A 227 10.74 7.95 -14.12
CA ASP A 227 9.57 8.70 -14.59
C ASP A 227 8.32 8.49 -13.71
N PHE A 228 8.21 7.32 -13.06
CA PHE A 228 7.12 7.08 -12.12
C PHE A 228 7.21 7.98 -10.90
N PHE A 229 8.42 8.24 -10.40
CA PHE A 229 8.63 9.00 -9.17
C PHE A 229 8.83 10.49 -9.38
N GLU A 230 9.31 10.92 -10.54
CA GLU A 230 9.59 12.34 -10.82
C GLU A 230 8.36 13.25 -10.71
N LYS A 231 7.16 12.68 -10.87
CA LYS A 231 5.87 13.39 -10.77
C LYS A 231 5.09 13.01 -9.52
N ALA A 232 5.74 12.40 -8.53
CA ALA A 232 5.05 11.96 -7.32
C ALA A 232 4.33 13.11 -6.62
N THR A 233 3.05 12.94 -6.39
CA THR A 233 2.22 13.84 -5.58
C THR A 233 2.26 13.42 -4.12
N PHE A 234 2.13 12.12 -3.88
CA PHE A 234 2.09 11.51 -2.57
C PHE A 234 3.02 10.30 -2.54
N VAL A 235 3.75 10.14 -1.44
CA VAL A 235 4.59 8.97 -1.19
C VAL A 235 4.43 8.50 0.25
N LYS A 236 3.95 7.27 0.41
CA LYS A 236 4.24 6.54 1.63
C LYS A 236 5.69 6.06 1.52
N ILE A 237 6.55 6.63 2.35
CA ILE A 237 7.99 6.39 2.34
C ILE A 237 8.26 4.90 2.61
N PRO A 238 9.08 4.23 1.78
CA PRO A 238 9.27 2.79 1.91
C PRO A 238 10.01 2.42 3.19
N HIS A 239 9.73 1.20 3.66
CA HIS A 239 10.44 0.52 4.72
C HIS A 239 10.63 1.42 5.96
N HIS A 240 9.53 2.05 6.40
CA HIS A 240 9.48 2.94 7.57
C HIS A 240 10.58 4.03 7.58
N SER A 241 10.96 4.55 6.41
CA SER A 241 12.08 5.48 6.22
C SER A 241 13.45 4.91 6.60
N SER A 242 13.71 3.66 6.24
CA SER A 242 15.01 3.02 6.42
C SER A 242 16.09 3.59 5.49
N LYS A 243 17.35 3.61 5.94
CA LYS A 243 18.51 3.86 5.06
C LYS A 243 18.59 2.90 3.88
N GLY A 244 18.06 1.68 4.03
CA GLY A 244 17.97 0.69 2.98
C GLY A 244 17.08 1.09 1.79
N SER A 245 16.27 2.14 1.94
CA SER A 245 15.36 2.66 0.91
C SER A 245 15.66 4.11 0.50
N ALA A 246 16.78 4.69 0.94
CA ALA A 246 17.08 6.11 0.76
C ALA A 246 17.29 6.52 -0.71
N ASN A 247 17.64 5.60 -1.62
CA ASN A 247 17.82 5.92 -3.04
C ASN A 247 16.54 6.45 -3.69
N LEU A 248 15.36 6.21 -3.11
CA LEU A 248 14.12 6.79 -3.61
C LEU A 248 14.16 8.32 -3.61
N LEU A 249 14.86 8.93 -2.65
CA LEU A 249 15.02 10.38 -2.58
C LEU A 249 15.58 10.98 -3.89
N ASP A 250 16.48 10.29 -4.56
CA ASP A 250 17.09 10.79 -5.80
C ASP A 250 16.11 10.83 -6.99
N LEU A 251 15.03 10.05 -6.90
CA LEU A 251 14.01 9.92 -7.94
C LEU A 251 12.81 10.85 -7.73
N LEU A 252 12.62 11.38 -6.52
CA LEU A 252 11.45 12.16 -6.13
C LEU A 252 11.56 13.64 -6.51
N PRO A 253 10.42 14.35 -6.68
CA PRO A 253 10.41 15.80 -6.85
C PRO A 253 11.18 16.50 -5.73
N LYS A 254 11.75 17.67 -6.05
CA LYS A 254 12.53 18.45 -5.09
C LYS A 254 11.67 19.32 -4.18
N ASP A 255 10.42 19.50 -4.50
CA ASP A 255 9.47 20.35 -3.78
C ASP A 255 8.04 19.82 -3.92
N LYS A 256 7.15 20.32 -3.08
CA LYS A 256 5.70 20.04 -3.11
C LYS A 256 5.28 18.59 -2.90
N LEU A 257 6.19 17.74 -2.47
CA LEU A 257 5.87 16.36 -2.16
C LEU A 257 4.98 16.30 -0.89
N ILE A 258 4.01 15.41 -0.89
CA ILE A 258 3.30 15.00 0.30
C ILE A 258 3.84 13.62 0.68
N SER A 259 4.39 13.49 1.87
CA SER A 259 5.00 12.23 2.29
C SER A 259 4.63 11.85 3.72
N CYS A 260 4.64 10.57 3.98
CA CYS A 260 4.42 10.04 5.32
C CYS A 260 5.16 8.73 5.54
N THR A 261 5.29 8.36 6.80
CA THR A 261 5.88 7.09 7.21
C THR A 261 5.19 6.54 8.45
N THR A 262 5.32 5.25 8.65
CA THR A 262 4.90 4.53 9.86
C THR A 262 6.12 4.25 10.75
N ILE A 263 5.85 3.89 12.00
CA ILE A 263 6.89 3.61 13.00
C ILE A 263 7.24 2.11 13.01
N TYR A 264 8.53 1.81 13.21
CA TYR A 264 9.00 0.47 13.57
C TYR A 264 10.05 0.58 14.70
N LYS A 265 9.55 0.75 15.92
CA LYS A 265 10.37 1.11 17.10
C LYS A 265 11.49 0.12 17.39
N SER A 266 11.24 -1.19 17.26
CA SER A 266 12.26 -2.21 17.53
C SER A 266 13.45 -2.19 16.56
N GLN A 267 13.26 -1.61 15.37
CA GLN A 267 14.30 -1.41 14.36
C GLN A 267 14.89 0.00 14.38
N GLY A 268 14.41 0.86 15.30
CA GLY A 268 14.85 2.26 15.36
C GLY A 268 14.41 3.09 14.14
N LEU A 269 13.28 2.73 13.55
CA LEU A 269 12.74 3.43 12.39
C LEU A 269 11.52 4.29 12.78
N PRO A 270 11.36 5.43 12.12
CA PRO A 270 12.10 5.98 10.98
C PRO A 270 13.52 6.48 11.33
N ASP A 271 14.44 6.36 10.35
CA ASP A 271 15.80 6.93 10.49
C ASP A 271 15.76 8.47 10.40
N GLU A 272 16.34 9.14 11.37
CA GLU A 272 16.29 10.61 11.46
C GLU A 272 16.94 11.32 10.27
N ASP A 273 18.05 10.79 9.74
CA ASP A 273 18.75 11.44 8.64
C ASP A 273 17.99 11.29 7.32
N VAL A 274 17.31 10.16 7.14
CA VAL A 274 16.40 9.93 6.01
C VAL A 274 15.19 10.88 6.12
N LEU A 275 14.57 10.97 7.30
CA LEU A 275 13.45 11.91 7.52
C LEU A 275 13.82 13.37 7.25
N LYS A 276 14.99 13.81 7.69
CA LYS A 276 15.48 15.19 7.41
C LYS A 276 15.55 15.46 5.90
N GLN A 277 15.97 14.48 5.10
CA GLN A 277 16.05 14.65 3.66
C GLN A 277 14.66 14.71 3.02
N TYR A 278 13.71 13.89 3.48
CA TYR A 278 12.31 13.99 3.04
C TYR A 278 11.68 15.33 3.44
N LYS A 279 11.98 15.85 4.64
CA LYS A 279 11.46 17.14 5.12
C LYS A 279 11.82 18.30 4.20
N VAL A 280 13.01 18.30 3.63
CA VAL A 280 13.46 19.36 2.69
C VAL A 280 12.65 19.35 1.39
N ARG A 281 12.13 18.18 0.98
CA ARG A 281 11.41 17.99 -0.29
C ARG A 281 9.88 18.05 -0.15
N SER A 282 9.38 17.88 1.07
CA SER A 282 7.97 17.74 1.34
C SER A 282 7.33 19.04 1.81
N SER A 283 6.20 19.41 1.22
CA SER A 283 5.30 20.41 1.78
C SER A 283 4.63 19.90 3.04
N TYR A 284 4.39 18.60 3.09
CA TYR A 284 3.82 17.89 4.23
C TYR A 284 4.61 16.61 4.48
N LEU A 285 5.13 16.45 5.67
CA LEU A 285 5.75 15.21 6.15
C LEU A 285 5.14 14.83 7.49
N HIS A 286 4.57 13.63 7.56
CA HIS A 286 3.89 13.12 8.74
C HIS A 286 4.39 11.74 9.13
N THR A 287 4.26 11.41 10.41
CA THR A 287 4.48 10.06 10.93
C THR A 287 3.28 9.62 11.76
N THR A 288 3.07 8.32 11.86
CA THR A 288 2.04 7.76 12.76
C THR A 288 2.40 7.94 14.24
N GLY A 289 3.59 8.43 14.53
CA GLY A 289 4.03 8.83 15.86
C GLY A 289 4.32 7.67 16.81
N THR A 290 5.03 8.00 17.87
CA THR A 290 5.39 7.06 18.94
C THR A 290 4.68 7.40 20.25
N SER A 291 4.54 6.41 21.13
CA SER A 291 4.07 6.60 22.50
C SER A 291 4.68 5.55 23.43
N ASP A 292 4.67 5.84 24.73
CA ASP A 292 5.01 4.85 25.75
C ASP A 292 3.85 3.87 25.98
N ASP A 293 2.62 4.27 25.63
CA ASP A 293 1.49 3.35 25.59
C ASP A 293 1.60 2.44 24.38
N VAL A 294 1.91 1.19 24.63
CA VAL A 294 2.06 0.16 23.59
C VAL A 294 0.76 -0.10 22.80
N ASN A 295 -0.40 0.23 23.36
CA ASN A 295 -1.69 0.08 22.70
C ASN A 295 -2.12 1.32 21.91
N SER A 296 -1.29 2.36 21.87
CA SER A 296 -1.60 3.56 21.11
C SER A 296 -1.36 3.38 19.61
N TYR A 297 -2.03 4.21 18.84
CA TYR A 297 -1.98 4.20 17.37
C TYR A 297 -1.90 5.63 16.84
N GLY A 298 -1.50 5.76 15.59
CA GLY A 298 -1.62 6.98 14.84
C GLY A 298 -2.27 6.74 13.50
N ILE A 299 -3.14 7.67 13.08
CA ILE A 299 -3.74 7.67 11.76
C ILE A 299 -3.52 9.04 11.14
N ILE A 300 -2.99 9.05 9.91
CA ILE A 300 -2.85 10.23 9.09
C ILE A 300 -3.90 10.14 7.99
N GLU A 301 -4.83 11.08 7.97
CA GLU A 301 -5.84 11.21 6.90
C GLU A 301 -5.42 12.32 5.96
N TYR A 302 -5.33 12.00 4.68
CA TYR A 302 -5.18 12.95 3.58
C TYR A 302 -6.46 12.95 2.76
N ASP A 303 -7.09 14.09 2.60
CA ASP A 303 -8.30 14.28 1.81
C ASP A 303 -7.99 15.18 0.61
N PHE A 304 -7.82 14.56 -0.56
CA PHE A 304 -7.43 15.23 -1.79
C PHE A 304 -8.65 15.66 -2.59
N ASP A 305 -8.75 16.97 -2.86
CA ASP A 305 -9.61 17.53 -3.88
C ASP A 305 -8.82 17.71 -5.18
N LEU A 306 -8.90 16.71 -6.05
CA LEU A 306 -8.05 16.63 -7.24
C LEU A 306 -8.57 17.47 -8.41
N PHE A 307 -9.87 17.75 -8.46
CA PHE A 307 -10.53 18.37 -9.62
C PHE A 307 -11.17 19.71 -9.31
N GLY A 308 -11.34 20.05 -8.02
CA GLY A 308 -11.87 21.32 -7.55
C GLY A 308 -10.75 22.32 -7.27
N GLN A 309 -10.37 22.41 -6.00
CA GLN A 309 -9.36 23.38 -5.55
C GLN A 309 -7.91 22.90 -5.70
N HIS A 310 -7.68 21.66 -6.16
CA HIS A 310 -6.36 21.02 -6.21
C HIS A 310 -5.64 21.09 -4.85
N SER A 311 -6.36 20.85 -3.79
CA SER A 311 -5.90 20.98 -2.40
C SER A 311 -5.87 19.64 -1.69
N VAL A 312 -5.16 19.62 -0.58
CA VAL A 312 -5.16 18.50 0.37
C VAL A 312 -5.45 19.02 1.77
N ASP A 313 -6.45 18.44 2.41
CA ASP A 313 -6.70 18.60 3.83
C ASP A 313 -6.05 17.44 4.58
N VAL A 314 -5.36 17.75 5.68
CA VAL A 314 -4.69 16.74 6.51
C VAL A 314 -5.28 16.73 7.90
N ARG A 315 -5.62 15.55 8.40
CA ARG A 315 -6.09 15.34 9.77
C ARG A 315 -5.26 14.25 10.43
N LEU A 316 -4.87 14.50 11.68
CA LEU A 316 -4.04 13.60 12.46
C LEU A 316 -4.85 13.07 13.65
N TYR A 317 -4.79 11.77 13.88
CA TYR A 317 -5.50 11.11 14.98
C TYR A 317 -4.53 10.25 15.82
N GLY A 318 -4.83 10.15 17.09
CA GLY A 318 -3.98 9.42 18.03
C GLY A 318 -2.61 10.06 18.15
N ASN A 319 -1.54 9.30 17.95
CA ASN A 319 -0.17 9.77 18.06
C ASN A 319 0.39 10.36 16.75
N ALA A 320 -0.39 10.38 15.67
CA ALA A 320 0.10 10.92 14.40
C ALA A 320 0.52 12.39 14.55
N GLU A 321 1.65 12.73 13.94
CA GLU A 321 2.29 14.02 14.12
C GLU A 321 2.95 14.55 12.83
N VAL A 322 3.22 15.84 12.82
CA VAL A 322 4.04 16.52 11.79
C VAL A 322 5.51 16.33 12.15
N VAL A 323 6.35 15.99 11.18
CA VAL A 323 7.80 15.83 11.36
C VAL A 323 8.53 17.15 11.16
#